data_f5b25d081b1e8e458b1868a58e3e4dbd
#
_entry.id   f5b25d081b1e8e458b1868a58e3e4dbd
#
_cell.length_a   1.000
_cell.length_b   1.000
_cell.length_c   1.000
_cell.angle_alpha   90.00
_cell.angle_beta   90.00
_cell.angle_gamma   90.00
#
_symmetry.space_group_name_H-M   'P 1'
#
loop_
_entity.id
_entity.type
_entity.pdbx_description
1 polymer ?
#
loop_
_entity_poly.entity_id
_entity_poly.type
_entity_poly.pdbx_seq_one_letter_code
_entity_poly.pdbx_strand_id
1 'polypeptide(L)'
;MTTLTTDLKRLGEVKAPAGFADRLLAHVGMADSYAHFDTVLGTVYVAWNGQGVSAASRSASAAEFEAWFRKNVGRQLVAAAPPPDLATKIKDELQGRHRLRFDLRGLTPFEQAVLRKTLQIPRGEVRPYGWVAREIGRPAAVRAVGTALANNPIPYLIPCHRVVRTDGQIGNYGGGGPEAKRSILTLEGVRLKRLEELARAGVRYQGVKTTKVFCYPTCHTGRRALEKNIVWLHDEASARAKGFRPCKVCRPAAAA
;
A
#
# COMPACT_ATOMS: atom_id res chain seq x y z
N MET A 1 -52.51 13.57 34.26
CA MET A 1 -51.53 12.48 34.05
C MET A 1 -51.67 11.78 32.69
N THR A 2 -52.63 12.15 31.86
CA THR A 2 -52.95 11.49 30.58
C THR A 2 -52.07 11.92 29.40
N THR A 3 -51.49 13.12 29.42
CA THR A 3 -50.71 13.70 28.33
C THR A 3 -49.34 13.07 28.16
N LEU A 4 -48.59 12.90 29.24
CA LEU A 4 -47.21 12.37 29.19
C LEU A 4 -47.16 10.92 28.67
N THR A 5 -48.10 10.08 29.11
CA THR A 5 -48.18 8.67 28.67
C THR A 5 -48.59 8.56 27.22
N THR A 6 -49.44 9.48 26.74
CA THR A 6 -49.82 9.55 25.33
C THR A 6 -48.66 10.05 24.44
N ASP A 7 -47.92 11.03 24.92
CA ASP A 7 -46.73 11.56 24.20
C ASP A 7 -45.60 10.55 24.17
N LEU A 8 -45.37 9.77 25.26
CA LEU A 8 -44.41 8.67 25.27
C LEU A 8 -44.80 7.53 24.31
N LYS A 9 -46.08 7.20 24.22
CA LYS A 9 -46.57 6.21 23.23
C LYS A 9 -46.33 6.71 21.79
N ARG A 10 -46.62 7.99 21.52
CA ARG A 10 -46.35 8.60 20.20
C ARG A 10 -44.87 8.57 19.83
N LEU A 11 -43.96 8.79 20.79
CA LEU A 11 -42.54 8.66 20.55
C LEU A 11 -42.14 7.23 20.20
N GLY A 12 -42.79 6.22 20.78
CA GLY A 12 -42.59 4.80 20.44
C GLY A 12 -43.09 4.41 19.03
N GLU A 13 -43.99 5.20 18.44
CA GLU A 13 -44.54 4.99 17.10
C GLU A 13 -43.66 5.64 15.99
N VAL A 14 -42.70 6.47 16.37
CA VAL A 14 -41.77 7.10 15.41
C VAL A 14 -40.83 6.05 14.82
N LYS A 15 -41.13 5.64 13.59
CA LYS A 15 -40.23 4.75 12.84
C LYS A 15 -39.02 5.55 12.37
N ALA A 16 -37.83 5.07 12.74
CA ALA A 16 -36.59 5.65 12.24
C ALA A 16 -36.57 5.59 10.71
N PRO A 17 -36.08 6.64 10.02
CA PRO A 17 -35.91 6.60 8.58
C PRO A 17 -35.06 5.41 8.13
N ALA A 18 -35.30 4.89 6.94
CA ALA A 18 -34.48 3.81 6.37
C ALA A 18 -32.98 4.15 6.44
N GLY A 19 -32.18 3.22 6.91
CA GLY A 19 -30.72 3.40 7.06
C GLY A 19 -30.32 4.34 8.21
N PHE A 20 -31.24 4.73 9.11
CA PHE A 20 -30.89 5.57 10.27
C PHE A 20 -29.87 4.89 11.19
N ALA A 21 -30.11 3.62 11.53
CA ALA A 21 -29.20 2.86 12.39
C ALA A 21 -27.80 2.77 11.80
N ASP A 22 -27.71 2.52 10.49
CA ASP A 22 -26.46 2.41 9.78
C ASP A 22 -25.68 3.74 9.77
N ARG A 23 -26.39 4.86 9.48
CA ARG A 23 -25.79 6.19 9.55
C ARG A 23 -25.32 6.55 10.96
N LEU A 24 -26.11 6.16 11.98
CA LEU A 24 -25.73 6.38 13.37
C LEU A 24 -24.50 5.58 13.74
N LEU A 25 -24.43 4.29 13.40
CA LEU A 25 -23.27 3.43 13.64
C LEU A 25 -22.00 3.97 12.97
N ALA A 26 -22.12 4.44 11.74
CA ALA A 26 -20.99 5.08 11.04
C ALA A 26 -20.59 6.41 11.72
N HIS A 27 -21.56 7.23 12.13
CA HIS A 27 -21.32 8.52 12.79
C HIS A 27 -20.63 8.38 14.15
N VAL A 28 -21.05 7.40 14.96
CA VAL A 28 -20.43 7.13 16.27
C VAL A 28 -19.15 6.28 16.17
N GLY A 29 -18.71 5.92 14.97
CA GLY A 29 -17.47 5.18 14.72
C GLY A 29 -17.55 3.68 15.03
N MET A 30 -18.76 3.12 15.14
CA MET A 30 -19.00 1.68 15.34
C MET A 30 -19.06 0.88 14.04
N ALA A 31 -19.24 1.55 12.91
CA ALA A 31 -19.18 0.96 11.57
C ALA A 31 -18.25 1.77 10.66
N ASP A 32 -17.66 1.10 9.67
CA ASP A 32 -16.94 1.74 8.58
C ASP A 32 -17.92 2.02 7.43
N SER A 33 -17.77 3.15 6.77
CA SER A 33 -18.48 3.45 5.51
C SER A 33 -17.71 2.89 4.33
N TYR A 34 -18.40 2.53 3.23
CA TYR A 34 -17.72 2.14 2.00
C TYR A 34 -18.45 2.61 0.75
N ALA A 35 -17.67 2.76 -0.32
CA ALA A 35 -18.15 2.96 -1.69
C ALA A 35 -17.18 2.32 -2.69
N HIS A 36 -17.59 2.22 -3.94
CA HIS A 36 -16.71 1.85 -5.04
C HIS A 36 -16.20 3.08 -5.79
N PHE A 37 -15.03 2.95 -6.38
CA PHE A 37 -14.36 4.00 -7.15
C PHE A 37 -13.78 3.40 -8.43
N ASP A 38 -14.07 4.03 -9.57
CA ASP A 38 -13.44 3.65 -10.82
C ASP A 38 -12.05 4.25 -10.91
N THR A 39 -11.08 3.38 -11.10
CA THR A 39 -9.66 3.71 -11.12
C THR A 39 -8.99 3.14 -12.37
N VAL A 40 -7.74 3.55 -12.61
CA VAL A 40 -6.91 2.95 -13.66
C VAL A 40 -6.65 1.44 -13.44
N LEU A 41 -6.95 0.95 -12.25
CA LEU A 41 -6.85 -0.47 -11.88
C LEU A 41 -8.18 -1.23 -12.02
N GLY A 42 -9.24 -0.56 -12.51
CA GLY A 42 -10.63 -1.01 -12.49
C GLY A 42 -11.37 -0.52 -11.24
N THR A 43 -12.55 -1.09 -10.99
CA THR A 43 -13.38 -0.75 -9.84
C THR A 43 -12.74 -1.25 -8.54
N VAL A 44 -12.50 -0.33 -7.61
CA VAL A 44 -11.93 -0.60 -6.28
C VAL A 44 -12.95 -0.18 -5.23
N TYR A 45 -13.31 -1.09 -4.36
CA TYR A 45 -14.08 -0.81 -3.15
C TYR A 45 -13.14 -0.29 -2.08
N VAL A 46 -13.53 0.79 -1.41
CA VAL A 46 -12.75 1.42 -0.34
C VAL A 46 -13.65 1.62 0.86
N ALA A 47 -13.18 1.18 2.02
CA ALA A 47 -13.82 1.45 3.30
C ALA A 47 -13.05 2.53 4.07
N TRP A 48 -13.79 3.37 4.79
CA TRP A 48 -13.23 4.46 5.59
C TRP A 48 -14.05 4.71 6.85
N ASN A 49 -13.43 5.38 7.81
CA ASN A 49 -14.05 5.87 9.04
C ASN A 49 -13.43 7.22 9.45
N GLY A 50 -13.74 7.72 10.63
CA GLY A 50 -13.20 8.99 11.15
C GLY A 50 -11.66 9.03 11.32
N GLN A 51 -10.98 7.88 11.28
CA GLN A 51 -9.52 7.78 11.38
C GLN A 51 -8.83 7.73 10.02
N GLY A 52 -9.56 7.38 8.96
CA GLY A 52 -9.03 7.28 7.61
C GLY A 52 -9.53 6.06 6.85
N VAL A 53 -8.86 5.72 5.74
CA VAL A 53 -9.14 4.51 4.96
C VAL A 53 -8.70 3.28 5.74
N SER A 54 -9.61 2.32 5.88
CA SER A 54 -9.41 1.09 6.66
C SER A 54 -9.28 -0.17 5.81
N ALA A 55 -9.82 -0.15 4.60
CA ALA A 55 -9.70 -1.27 3.67
C ALA A 55 -9.81 -0.79 2.21
N ALA A 56 -9.23 -1.57 1.30
CA ALA A 56 -9.42 -1.44 -0.13
C ALA A 56 -9.36 -2.83 -0.78
N SER A 57 -10.21 -3.09 -1.76
CA SER A 57 -10.17 -4.36 -2.51
C SER A 57 -10.76 -4.17 -3.90
N ARG A 58 -10.24 -4.95 -4.86
CA ARG A 58 -10.91 -5.18 -6.14
C ARG A 58 -11.84 -6.37 -5.95
N SER A 59 -13.12 -6.09 -5.84
CA SER A 59 -14.17 -7.10 -5.70
C SER A 59 -15.14 -6.98 -6.87
N ALA A 60 -15.71 -8.11 -7.28
CA ALA A 60 -16.66 -8.13 -8.39
C ALA A 60 -18.02 -7.50 -8.02
N SER A 61 -18.33 -7.46 -6.72
CA SER A 61 -19.57 -6.89 -6.20
C SER A 61 -19.40 -6.31 -4.80
N ALA A 62 -20.38 -5.51 -4.38
CA ALA A 62 -20.48 -5.01 -3.01
C ALA A 62 -20.56 -6.17 -2.00
N ALA A 63 -21.37 -7.19 -2.28
CA ALA A 63 -21.53 -8.34 -1.39
C ALA A 63 -20.23 -9.12 -1.18
N GLU A 64 -19.42 -9.27 -2.24
CA GLU A 64 -18.09 -9.89 -2.12
C GLU A 64 -17.16 -9.04 -1.25
N PHE A 65 -17.15 -7.72 -1.44
CA PHE A 65 -16.35 -6.82 -0.62
C PHE A 65 -16.78 -6.84 0.85
N GLU A 66 -18.08 -6.83 1.13
CA GLU A 66 -18.62 -6.90 2.49
C GLU A 66 -18.24 -8.21 3.19
N ALA A 67 -18.36 -9.34 2.49
CA ALA A 67 -17.95 -10.65 3.00
C ALA A 67 -16.44 -10.70 3.31
N TRP A 68 -15.63 -10.18 2.38
CA TRP A 68 -14.19 -10.08 2.55
C TRP A 68 -13.82 -9.16 3.72
N PHE A 69 -14.47 -7.99 3.84
CA PHE A 69 -14.21 -7.01 4.90
C PHE A 69 -14.54 -7.60 6.29
N ARG A 70 -15.72 -8.24 6.41
CA ARG A 70 -16.13 -8.92 7.65
C ARG A 70 -15.11 -9.96 8.09
N LYS A 71 -14.61 -10.75 7.15
CA LYS A 71 -13.60 -11.80 7.42
C LYS A 71 -12.25 -11.23 7.83
N ASN A 72 -11.77 -10.17 7.19
CA ASN A 72 -10.39 -9.69 7.31
C ASN A 72 -10.22 -8.50 8.24
N VAL A 73 -11.27 -7.68 8.42
CA VAL A 73 -11.25 -6.48 9.28
C VAL A 73 -12.09 -6.67 10.53
N GLY A 74 -13.17 -7.46 10.44
CA GLY A 74 -14.00 -7.86 11.60
C GLY A 74 -14.91 -6.75 12.15
N ARG A 75 -15.09 -5.64 11.43
CA ARG A 75 -15.97 -4.53 11.80
C ARG A 75 -17.25 -4.54 10.96
N GLN A 76 -18.25 -3.77 11.39
CA GLN A 76 -19.45 -3.52 10.59
C GLN A 76 -19.14 -2.59 9.44
N LEU A 77 -19.84 -2.78 8.33
CA LEU A 77 -19.63 -2.04 7.08
C LEU A 77 -20.97 -1.55 6.55
N VAL A 78 -21.03 -0.28 6.16
CA VAL A 78 -22.25 0.37 5.68
C VAL A 78 -21.97 1.09 4.37
N ALA A 79 -22.81 0.84 3.36
CA ALA A 79 -22.75 1.58 2.10
C ALA A 79 -23.10 3.05 2.34
N ALA A 80 -22.26 3.97 1.91
CA ALA A 80 -22.45 5.41 2.09
C ALA A 80 -21.86 6.20 0.92
N ALA A 81 -22.44 7.38 0.67
CA ALA A 81 -21.83 8.32 -0.25
C ALA A 81 -20.45 8.77 0.28
N PRO A 82 -19.40 8.74 -0.54
CA PRO A 82 -18.07 9.16 -0.09
C PRO A 82 -18.03 10.67 0.16
N PRO A 83 -17.18 11.14 1.10
CA PRO A 83 -16.89 12.55 1.23
C PRO A 83 -16.44 13.15 -0.13
N PRO A 84 -16.80 14.40 -0.44
CA PRO A 84 -16.58 14.98 -1.78
C PRO A 84 -15.12 14.93 -2.27
N ASP A 85 -14.16 15.01 -1.36
CA ASP A 85 -12.73 15.00 -1.66
C ASP A 85 -12.08 13.60 -1.66
N LEU A 86 -12.80 12.57 -1.18
CA LEU A 86 -12.23 11.22 -1.04
C LEU A 86 -11.86 10.61 -2.38
N ALA A 87 -12.71 10.75 -3.40
CA ALA A 87 -12.41 10.26 -4.75
C ALA A 87 -11.16 10.90 -5.33
N THR A 88 -10.99 12.20 -5.14
CA THR A 88 -9.78 12.93 -5.57
C THR A 88 -8.55 12.44 -4.80
N LYS A 89 -8.65 12.31 -3.47
CA LYS A 89 -7.55 11.81 -2.63
C LYS A 89 -7.15 10.38 -3.00
N ILE A 90 -8.10 9.50 -3.34
CA ILE A 90 -7.81 8.13 -3.82
C ILE A 90 -7.04 8.18 -5.14
N LYS A 91 -7.48 9.00 -6.10
CA LYS A 91 -6.75 9.19 -7.37
C LYS A 91 -5.33 9.72 -7.13
N ASP A 92 -5.18 10.68 -6.23
CA ASP A 92 -3.88 11.23 -5.86
C ASP A 92 -2.96 10.18 -5.24
N GLU A 93 -3.49 9.35 -4.34
CA GLU A 93 -2.74 8.27 -3.70
C GLU A 93 -2.23 7.24 -4.73
N LEU A 94 -3.09 6.82 -5.66
CA LEU A 94 -2.71 5.93 -6.76
C LEU A 94 -1.65 6.53 -7.69
N GLN A 95 -1.54 7.86 -7.72
CA GLN A 95 -0.49 8.58 -8.46
C GLN A 95 0.75 8.87 -7.61
N GLY A 96 0.79 8.42 -6.35
CA GLY A 96 1.91 8.61 -5.42
C GLY A 96 1.96 9.99 -4.76
N ARG A 97 0.85 10.72 -4.74
CA ARG A 97 0.71 12.03 -4.08
C ARG A 97 0.12 11.92 -2.67
N HIS A 98 0.53 11.02 -1.87
CA HIS A 98 0.13 10.66 -0.51
C HIS A 98 -0.78 11.70 0.20
N ARG A 99 -2.09 11.59 -0.01
CA ARG A 99 -3.14 12.49 0.51
C ARG A 99 -4.09 11.81 1.48
N LEU A 100 -4.02 10.48 1.58
CA LEU A 100 -4.90 9.69 2.42
C LEU A 100 -4.31 9.50 3.83
N ARG A 101 -5.22 9.47 4.80
CA ARG A 101 -4.95 8.92 6.12
C ARG A 101 -5.42 7.47 6.13
N PHE A 102 -4.69 6.60 6.81
CA PHE A 102 -4.99 5.18 6.90
C PHE A 102 -5.28 4.77 8.34
N ASP A 103 -6.39 4.06 8.54
CA ASP A 103 -6.70 3.42 9.83
C ASP A 103 -6.06 2.03 9.89
N LEU A 104 -4.93 1.96 10.57
CA LEU A 104 -4.16 0.72 10.76
C LEU A 104 -4.32 0.15 12.18
N ARG A 105 -5.26 0.64 13.00
CA ARG A 105 -5.40 0.27 14.44
C ARG A 105 -5.66 -1.22 14.66
N GLY A 106 -6.31 -1.91 13.71
CA GLY A 106 -6.54 -3.35 13.77
C GLY A 106 -5.31 -4.21 13.53
N LEU A 107 -4.16 -3.61 13.16
CA LEU A 107 -2.92 -4.31 12.86
C LEU A 107 -1.96 -4.22 14.04
N THR A 108 -1.08 -5.22 14.15
CA THR A 108 0.01 -5.21 15.12
C THR A 108 0.99 -4.05 14.89
N PRO A 109 1.72 -3.59 15.91
CA PRO A 109 2.75 -2.54 15.75
C PRO A 109 3.77 -2.87 14.64
N PHE A 110 4.12 -4.15 14.47
CA PHE A 110 5.03 -4.59 13.43
C PHE A 110 4.42 -4.41 12.03
N GLU A 111 3.19 -4.86 11.81
CA GLU A 111 2.47 -4.70 10.52
C GLU A 111 2.29 -3.23 10.17
N GLN A 112 1.91 -2.41 11.15
CA GLN A 112 1.82 -0.96 10.96
C GLN A 112 3.16 -0.35 10.51
N ALA A 113 4.27 -0.72 11.16
CA ALA A 113 5.60 -0.25 10.78
C ALA A 113 5.97 -0.66 9.35
N VAL A 114 5.68 -1.91 8.97
CA VAL A 114 5.90 -2.44 7.61
C VAL A 114 5.10 -1.64 6.58
N LEU A 115 3.79 -1.45 6.80
CA LEU A 115 2.92 -0.74 5.86
C LEU A 115 3.30 0.74 5.75
N ARG A 116 3.56 1.42 6.88
CA ARG A 116 4.04 2.82 6.89
C ARG A 116 5.37 2.98 6.15
N LYS A 117 6.29 2.01 6.28
CA LYS A 117 7.55 2.04 5.53
C LYS A 117 7.33 1.82 4.04
N THR A 118 6.41 0.92 3.69
CA THR A 118 6.08 0.63 2.29
C THR A 118 5.50 1.83 1.55
N LEU A 119 4.70 2.67 2.23
CA LEU A 119 4.21 3.94 1.69
C LEU A 119 5.33 4.90 1.22
N GLN A 120 6.53 4.79 1.79
CA GLN A 120 7.66 5.64 1.42
C GLN A 120 8.36 5.21 0.12
N ILE A 121 7.97 4.07 -0.48
CA ILE A 121 8.53 3.64 -1.76
C ILE A 121 7.85 4.45 -2.88
N PRO A 122 8.60 5.27 -3.64
CA PRO A 122 8.02 6.11 -4.66
C PRO A 122 7.38 5.31 -5.80
N ARG A 123 6.39 5.90 -6.46
CA ARG A 123 5.78 5.35 -7.67
C ARG A 123 6.85 5.10 -8.74
N GLY A 124 6.78 3.94 -9.40
CA GLY A 124 7.76 3.54 -10.42
C GLY A 124 9.09 3.05 -9.85
N GLU A 125 9.18 2.84 -8.53
CA GLU A 125 10.34 2.24 -7.89
C GLU A 125 9.96 0.97 -7.13
N VAL A 126 10.90 0.04 -6.99
CA VAL A 126 10.72 -1.15 -6.16
C VAL A 126 11.83 -1.25 -5.11
N ARG A 127 11.52 -1.90 -4.00
CA ARG A 127 12.48 -2.21 -2.93
C ARG A 127 12.37 -3.68 -2.52
N PRO A 128 13.47 -4.33 -2.13
CA PRO A 128 13.42 -5.70 -1.60
C PRO A 128 12.71 -5.78 -0.25
N TYR A 129 12.12 -6.95 0.07
CA TYR A 129 11.60 -7.22 1.44
C TYR A 129 12.66 -6.95 2.52
N GLY A 130 13.92 -7.31 2.26
CA GLY A 130 15.03 -7.03 3.18
C GLY A 130 15.29 -5.54 3.41
N TRP A 131 14.99 -4.68 2.42
CA TRP A 131 15.06 -3.23 2.62
C TRP A 131 14.00 -2.79 3.64
N VAL A 132 12.75 -3.22 3.49
CA VAL A 132 11.68 -2.88 4.45
C VAL A 132 12.05 -3.36 5.85
N ALA A 133 12.51 -4.62 5.98
CA ALA A 133 12.93 -5.20 7.27
C ALA A 133 14.02 -4.37 7.95
N ARG A 134 15.06 -3.98 7.21
CA ARG A 134 16.15 -3.14 7.71
C ARG A 134 15.67 -1.75 8.13
N GLU A 135 14.84 -1.13 7.31
CA GLU A 135 14.34 0.24 7.52
C GLU A 135 13.41 0.37 8.74
N ILE A 136 12.78 -0.72 9.18
CA ILE A 136 11.99 -0.77 10.42
C ILE A 136 12.80 -1.29 11.63
N GLY A 137 14.13 -1.41 11.50
CA GLY A 137 15.01 -1.87 12.58
C GLY A 137 14.92 -3.37 12.88
N ARG A 138 14.42 -4.18 11.95
CA ARG A 138 14.23 -5.63 12.11
C ARG A 138 14.82 -6.42 10.93
N PRO A 139 16.15 -6.32 10.68
CA PRO A 139 16.77 -6.86 9.45
C PRO A 139 16.58 -8.37 9.26
N ALA A 140 16.45 -9.14 10.35
CA ALA A 140 16.20 -10.58 10.29
C ALA A 140 14.73 -10.94 9.94
N ALA A 141 13.79 -10.00 10.04
CA ALA A 141 12.34 -10.27 9.92
C ALA A 141 11.82 -10.28 8.48
N VAL A 142 12.63 -10.63 7.48
CA VAL A 142 12.27 -10.56 6.05
C VAL A 142 11.02 -11.38 5.70
N ARG A 143 10.88 -12.60 6.27
CA ARG A 143 9.69 -13.45 6.06
C ARG A 143 8.45 -12.82 6.70
N ALA A 144 8.57 -12.30 7.93
CA ALA A 144 7.46 -11.63 8.62
C ALA A 144 7.00 -10.37 7.87
N VAL A 145 7.91 -9.60 7.27
CA VAL A 145 7.57 -8.50 6.36
C VAL A 145 6.74 -9.01 5.18
N GLY A 146 7.12 -10.15 4.59
CA GLY A 146 6.34 -10.78 3.52
C GLY A 146 4.91 -11.12 3.93
N THR A 147 4.74 -11.71 5.13
CA THR A 147 3.41 -12.03 5.70
C THR A 147 2.60 -10.76 5.96
N ALA A 148 3.20 -9.73 6.58
CA ALA A 148 2.53 -8.46 6.83
C ALA A 148 2.04 -7.78 5.54
N LEU A 149 2.83 -7.84 4.47
CA LEU A 149 2.44 -7.30 3.16
C LEU A 149 1.39 -8.15 2.44
N ALA A 150 1.37 -9.47 2.64
CA ALA A 150 0.34 -10.35 2.10
C ALA A 150 -1.02 -10.09 2.77
N ASN A 151 -1.01 -9.76 4.06
CA ASN A 151 -2.20 -9.44 4.87
C ASN A 151 -2.58 -7.94 4.84
N ASN A 152 -1.99 -7.14 3.95
CA ASN A 152 -2.32 -5.73 3.83
C ASN A 152 -3.82 -5.54 3.53
N PRO A 153 -4.61 -4.91 4.42
CA PRO A 153 -6.04 -4.71 4.20
C PRO A 153 -6.34 -3.58 3.21
N ILE A 154 -5.33 -2.79 2.82
CA ILE A 154 -5.47 -1.61 1.97
C ILE A 154 -4.55 -1.71 0.74
N PRO A 155 -4.58 -2.84 -0.02
CA PRO A 155 -3.75 -2.96 -1.21
C PRO A 155 -4.07 -1.84 -2.22
N TYR A 156 -3.17 -1.60 -3.16
CA TYR A 156 -3.20 -0.52 -4.15
C TYR A 156 -2.90 0.87 -3.56
N LEU A 157 -3.59 1.28 -2.49
CA LEU A 157 -3.38 2.56 -1.81
C LEU A 157 -2.14 2.50 -0.91
N ILE A 158 -1.92 1.40 -0.18
CA ILE A 158 -0.62 1.10 0.42
C ILE A 158 0.13 0.18 -0.56
N PRO A 159 1.21 0.65 -1.19
CA PRO A 159 1.78 0.04 -2.39
C PRO A 159 2.65 -1.21 -2.10
N CYS A 160 2.08 -2.26 -1.49
CA CYS A 160 2.79 -3.51 -1.22
C CYS A 160 3.28 -4.21 -2.50
N HIS A 161 2.71 -3.90 -3.67
CA HIS A 161 3.20 -4.33 -4.97
C HIS A 161 4.59 -3.79 -5.31
N ARG A 162 5.05 -2.67 -4.70
CA ARG A 162 6.41 -2.10 -4.89
C ARG A 162 7.48 -2.85 -4.09
N VAL A 163 7.10 -3.87 -3.31
CA VAL A 163 8.07 -4.69 -2.58
C VAL A 163 8.31 -6.00 -3.34
N VAL A 164 9.57 -6.28 -3.66
CA VAL A 164 10.02 -7.41 -4.48
C VAL A 164 10.96 -8.32 -3.68
N ARG A 165 11.30 -9.49 -4.21
CA ARG A 165 12.26 -10.39 -3.58
C ARG A 165 13.66 -9.78 -3.54
N THR A 166 14.49 -10.24 -2.61
CA THR A 166 15.88 -9.77 -2.47
C THR A 166 16.73 -10.10 -3.70
N ASP A 167 16.37 -11.16 -4.43
CA ASP A 167 17.00 -11.50 -5.70
C ASP A 167 16.54 -10.63 -6.89
N GLY A 168 15.66 -9.65 -6.65
CA GLY A 168 15.12 -8.74 -7.65
C GLY A 168 13.93 -9.29 -8.44
N GLN A 169 13.51 -10.54 -8.19
CA GLN A 169 12.32 -11.11 -8.80
C GLN A 169 11.03 -10.52 -8.18
N ILE A 170 9.97 -10.48 -8.97
CA ILE A 170 8.71 -9.80 -8.59
C ILE A 170 8.06 -10.43 -7.35
N GLY A 171 8.01 -11.77 -7.23
CA GLY A 171 7.38 -12.46 -6.11
C GLY A 171 5.85 -12.37 -6.10
N ASN A 172 5.25 -12.94 -5.07
CA ASN A 172 3.78 -12.99 -4.90
C ASN A 172 3.19 -11.63 -4.49
N TYR A 173 1.86 -11.53 -4.61
CA TYR A 173 1.10 -10.32 -4.27
C TYR A 173 -0.29 -10.68 -3.75
N GLY A 174 -0.64 -10.20 -2.55
CA GLY A 174 -1.95 -10.47 -1.92
C GLY A 174 -3.14 -9.85 -2.67
N GLY A 175 -2.92 -8.75 -3.40
CA GLY A 175 -3.95 -8.03 -4.16
C GLY A 175 -4.18 -8.58 -5.59
N GLY A 176 -4.18 -9.90 -5.80
CA GLY A 176 -4.49 -10.49 -7.10
C GLY A 176 -3.35 -11.25 -7.78
N GLY A 177 -2.35 -11.67 -7.01
CA GLY A 177 -1.28 -12.54 -7.50
C GLY A 177 -0.19 -11.83 -8.32
N PRO A 178 0.76 -12.60 -8.87
CA PRO A 178 1.93 -12.06 -9.58
C PRO A 178 1.57 -11.22 -10.81
N GLU A 179 0.55 -11.62 -11.57
CA GLU A 179 0.13 -10.92 -12.79
C GLU A 179 -0.47 -9.54 -12.49
N ALA A 180 -1.31 -9.45 -11.45
CA ALA A 180 -1.83 -8.14 -10.99
C ALA A 180 -0.68 -7.23 -10.55
N LYS A 181 0.33 -7.77 -9.85
CA LYS A 181 1.52 -7.03 -9.47
C LYS A 181 2.30 -6.50 -10.66
N ARG A 182 2.50 -7.34 -11.70
CA ARG A 182 3.16 -6.95 -12.96
C ARG A 182 2.41 -5.83 -13.65
N SER A 183 1.09 -5.95 -13.78
CA SER A 183 0.24 -4.96 -14.41
C SER A 183 0.34 -3.60 -13.71
N ILE A 184 0.25 -3.58 -12.37
CA ILE A 184 0.33 -2.35 -11.58
C ILE A 184 1.73 -1.71 -11.72
N LEU A 185 2.81 -2.49 -11.58
CA LEU A 185 4.17 -1.98 -11.72
C LEU A 185 4.43 -1.42 -13.13
N THR A 186 3.86 -2.03 -14.17
CA THR A 186 3.93 -1.52 -15.54
C THR A 186 3.20 -0.19 -15.69
N LEU A 187 1.97 -0.06 -15.13
CA LEU A 187 1.22 1.19 -15.09
C LEU A 187 1.95 2.29 -14.32
N GLU A 188 2.77 1.92 -13.35
CA GLU A 188 3.63 2.84 -12.61
C GLU A 188 4.91 3.23 -13.36
N GLY A 189 5.17 2.64 -14.52
CA GLY A 189 6.34 2.94 -15.36
C GLY A 189 7.60 2.16 -14.97
N VAL A 190 7.47 1.06 -14.23
CA VAL A 190 8.59 0.15 -13.97
C VAL A 190 8.87 -0.64 -15.24
N ARG A 191 10.10 -0.59 -15.73
CA ARG A 191 10.59 -1.40 -16.88
C ARG A 191 10.83 -2.84 -16.43
N LEU A 192 9.73 -3.63 -16.30
CA LEU A 192 9.74 -4.98 -15.72
C LEU A 192 10.69 -5.92 -16.45
N LYS A 193 10.64 -5.95 -17.80
CA LYS A 193 11.53 -6.80 -18.60
C LYS A 193 12.99 -6.56 -18.22
N ARG A 194 13.41 -5.28 -18.15
CA ARG A 194 14.78 -4.92 -17.75
C ARG A 194 15.08 -5.31 -16.31
N LEU A 195 14.15 -5.10 -15.38
CA LEU A 195 14.33 -5.47 -13.98
C LEU A 195 14.54 -6.99 -13.82
N GLU A 196 13.76 -7.80 -14.55
CA GLU A 196 13.86 -9.26 -14.52
C GLU A 196 15.14 -9.78 -15.20
N GLU A 197 15.57 -9.15 -16.29
CA GLU A 197 16.86 -9.44 -16.92
C GLU A 197 18.02 -9.21 -15.93
N LEU A 198 18.03 -8.08 -15.25
CA LEU A 198 19.02 -7.76 -14.23
C LEU A 198 18.97 -8.77 -13.07
N ALA A 199 17.76 -9.13 -12.60
CA ALA A 199 17.58 -10.11 -11.55
C ALA A 199 18.14 -11.49 -11.93
N ARG A 200 17.86 -11.95 -13.16
CA ARG A 200 18.41 -13.22 -13.70
C ARG A 200 19.93 -13.19 -13.83
N ALA A 201 20.50 -12.04 -14.19
CA ALA A 201 21.94 -11.85 -14.25
C ALA A 201 22.59 -11.67 -12.86
N GLY A 202 21.83 -11.78 -11.76
CA GLY A 202 22.33 -11.59 -10.41
C GLY A 202 22.64 -10.13 -10.04
N VAL A 203 22.30 -9.17 -10.89
CA VAL A 203 22.54 -7.74 -10.64
C VAL A 203 21.56 -7.20 -9.62
N ARG A 204 22.07 -6.56 -8.57
CA ARG A 204 21.27 -5.97 -7.48
C ARG A 204 21.28 -4.45 -7.50
N TYR A 205 22.36 -3.85 -7.97
CA TYR A 205 22.55 -2.42 -7.92
C TYR A 205 23.06 -1.86 -9.23
N GLN A 206 22.83 -0.58 -9.44
CA GLN A 206 23.52 0.23 -10.46
C GLN A 206 24.40 1.26 -9.78
N GLY A 207 25.67 1.31 -10.16
CA GLY A 207 26.62 2.35 -9.77
C GLY A 207 26.68 3.43 -10.85
N VAL A 208 26.85 4.69 -10.46
CA VAL A 208 27.07 5.81 -11.37
C VAL A 208 28.54 6.24 -11.29
N LYS A 209 29.32 6.04 -12.36
CA LYS A 209 30.77 6.27 -12.40
C LYS A 209 31.17 7.68 -11.98
N THR A 210 30.41 8.68 -12.42
CA THR A 210 30.69 10.10 -12.20
C THR A 210 30.46 10.57 -10.77
N THR A 211 29.48 9.98 -10.07
CA THR A 211 29.12 10.39 -8.71
C THR A 211 29.60 9.41 -7.64
N LYS A 212 30.10 8.24 -8.08
CA LYS A 212 30.48 7.13 -7.20
C LYS A 212 29.36 6.71 -6.23
N VAL A 213 28.09 6.79 -6.68
CA VAL A 213 26.91 6.41 -5.92
C VAL A 213 26.31 5.14 -6.50
N PHE A 214 25.95 4.15 -5.65
CA PHE A 214 25.17 3.01 -6.10
C PHE A 214 23.74 3.03 -5.54
N CYS A 215 22.79 2.60 -6.37
CA CYS A 215 21.35 2.66 -6.16
C CYS A 215 20.69 1.32 -6.49
N TYR A 216 19.46 1.12 -6.05
CA TYR A 216 18.59 0.11 -6.68
C TYR A 216 18.32 0.50 -8.15
N PRO A 217 18.18 -0.48 -9.08
CA PRO A 217 18.03 -0.19 -10.52
C PRO A 217 16.82 0.68 -10.89
N THR A 218 15.77 0.68 -10.05
CA THR A 218 14.56 1.48 -10.26
C THR A 218 14.61 2.87 -9.60
N CYS A 219 15.67 3.18 -8.84
CA CYS A 219 15.77 4.46 -8.13
C CYS A 219 15.82 5.64 -9.11
N HIS A 220 14.94 6.64 -8.92
CA HIS A 220 14.87 7.81 -9.79
C HIS A 220 16.19 8.60 -9.86
N THR A 221 16.96 8.64 -8.78
CA THR A 221 18.27 9.29 -8.75
C THR A 221 19.24 8.60 -9.72
N GLY A 222 19.30 7.27 -9.68
CA GLY A 222 20.19 6.49 -10.56
C GLY A 222 19.73 6.46 -12.02
N ARG A 223 18.41 6.49 -12.27
CA ARG A 223 17.83 6.47 -13.64
C ARG A 223 18.16 7.72 -14.49
N ARG A 224 18.62 8.81 -13.85
CA ARG A 224 19.04 10.04 -14.56
C ARG A 224 20.44 9.94 -15.17
N ALA A 225 21.21 8.92 -14.80
CA ALA A 225 22.57 8.75 -15.33
C ALA A 225 22.53 8.27 -16.79
N LEU A 226 23.44 8.79 -17.61
CA LEU A 226 23.66 8.29 -18.96
C LEU A 226 24.14 6.83 -18.91
N GLU A 227 23.70 6.00 -19.83
CA GLU A 227 23.98 4.56 -19.83
C GLU A 227 25.49 4.25 -19.82
N LYS A 228 26.30 5.01 -20.55
CA LYS A 228 27.77 4.90 -20.54
C LYS A 228 28.42 5.09 -19.17
N ASN A 229 27.72 5.74 -18.22
CA ASN A 229 28.19 6.00 -16.86
C ASN A 229 27.64 4.98 -15.85
N ILE A 230 26.82 4.02 -16.26
CA ILE A 230 26.26 3.00 -15.40
C ILE A 230 27.20 1.81 -15.30
N VAL A 231 27.38 1.30 -14.08
CA VAL A 231 28.06 0.04 -13.75
C VAL A 231 27.06 -0.85 -13.04
N TRP A 232 26.89 -2.08 -13.53
CA TRP A 232 26.05 -3.07 -12.89
C TRP A 232 26.82 -3.80 -11.80
N LEU A 233 26.21 -3.95 -10.63
CA LEU A 233 26.84 -4.45 -9.42
C LEU A 233 25.99 -5.56 -8.81
N HIS A 234 26.65 -6.65 -8.36
CA HIS A 234 25.95 -7.84 -7.86
C HIS A 234 25.64 -7.76 -6.36
N ASP A 235 26.50 -7.11 -5.59
CA ASP A 235 26.38 -6.99 -4.14
C ASP A 235 26.99 -5.68 -3.62
N GLU A 236 26.77 -5.44 -2.32
CA GLU A 236 27.27 -4.24 -1.65
C GLU A 236 28.80 -4.26 -1.50
N ALA A 237 29.38 -5.44 -1.24
CA ALA A 237 30.84 -5.57 -1.05
C ALA A 237 31.59 -5.18 -2.31
N SER A 238 31.15 -5.70 -3.46
CA SER A 238 31.73 -5.35 -4.77
C SER A 238 31.54 -3.87 -5.13
N ALA A 239 30.41 -3.27 -4.71
CA ALA A 239 30.19 -1.86 -4.90
C ALA A 239 31.18 -1.01 -4.10
N ARG A 240 31.34 -1.33 -2.81
CA ARG A 240 32.29 -0.64 -1.91
C ARG A 240 33.73 -0.82 -2.34
N ALA A 241 34.14 -2.03 -2.72
CA ALA A 241 35.48 -2.31 -3.25
C ALA A 241 35.82 -1.48 -4.50
N LYS A 242 34.82 -1.15 -5.33
CA LYS A 242 34.96 -0.27 -6.50
C LYS A 242 34.82 1.23 -6.15
N GLY A 243 34.81 1.60 -4.86
CA GLY A 243 34.74 2.97 -4.37
C GLY A 243 33.36 3.63 -4.51
N PHE A 244 32.28 2.83 -4.65
CA PHE A 244 30.93 3.39 -4.63
C PHE A 244 30.40 3.49 -3.20
N ARG A 245 29.68 4.59 -2.91
CA ARG A 245 28.92 4.76 -1.67
C ARG A 245 27.43 4.53 -1.90
N PRO A 246 26.66 4.13 -0.88
CA PRO A 246 25.22 3.94 -1.02
C PRO A 246 24.48 5.25 -1.26
N CYS A 247 23.44 5.20 -2.05
CA CYS A 247 22.53 6.32 -2.29
C CYS A 247 21.76 6.67 -1.02
N LYS A 248 21.77 7.93 -0.62
CA LYS A 248 21.04 8.42 0.57
C LYS A 248 19.52 8.41 0.38
N VAL A 249 19.03 8.42 -0.88
CA VAL A 249 17.59 8.44 -1.20
C VAL A 249 17.00 7.03 -1.11
N CYS A 250 17.51 6.07 -1.88
CA CYS A 250 16.96 4.71 -1.89
C CYS A 250 17.57 3.78 -0.82
N ARG A 251 18.65 4.20 -0.17
CA ARG A 251 19.33 3.49 0.93
C ARG A 251 19.51 1.99 0.64
N PRO A 252 20.25 1.63 -0.41
CA PRO A 252 20.37 0.23 -0.86
C PRO A 252 21.11 -0.64 0.15
N ALA A 253 21.93 -0.02 1.00
CA ALA A 253 22.70 -0.64 2.07
C ALA A 253 22.52 0.15 3.38
N ALA A 254 22.93 -0.43 4.51
CA ALA A 254 23.04 0.31 5.75
C ALA A 254 24.03 1.49 5.58
N ALA A 255 23.76 2.62 6.22
CA ALA A 255 24.79 3.65 6.37
C ALA A 255 25.99 3.03 7.10
N ALA A 256 27.17 3.27 6.58
CA ALA A 256 28.41 2.95 7.29
C ALA A 256 28.56 3.92 8.46
#